data_1c5e780e60206d841f60b56440c17e96
#
_entry.id   1c5e780e60206d841f60b56440c17e96
#
_cell.length_a   1.000
_cell.length_b   1.000
_cell.length_c   1.000
_cell.angle_alpha   90.00
_cell.angle_beta   90.00
_cell.angle_gamma   90.00
#
_symmetry.space_group_name_H-M   'P 1'
#
loop_
_entity.id
_entity.type
_entity.pdbx_description
1 polymer ?
#
loop_
_entity_poly.entity_id
_entity_poly.type
_entity_poly.pdbx_seq_one_letter_code
_entity_poly.pdbx_strand_id
1 'polypeptide(L)'
;MKELIAIALGGSLGAVTRFLVANGIYAVLGRSFPQGTLFVNVSGSFLMGLLTQLMLQRFALSVEYRAAILVGFLGAYTTFSTFALETLFLFEEGSLLKAFLNIFLSVVLCLAAVWFGLVWGRTIFTNDIYPWLGHGLPYADMALALVAAFLLAILAEFALLRINFTPELRAVVYILLLGVLTISSTLWLAFKLSEIRFELHGLLSIFAINALFGVAVVWLGTLVGNWLWQLNLLR
;
A
#
# COMPACT_ATOMS: atom_id res chain seq x y z
N MET A 1 -22.27 -1.40 20.37
CA MET A 1 -21.29 -2.43 20.80
C MET A 1 -20.51 -3.01 19.60
N LYS A 2 -21.17 -3.49 18.54
CA LYS A 2 -20.47 -4.07 17.35
C LYS A 2 -19.55 -3.08 16.68
N GLU A 3 -19.96 -1.83 16.51
CA GLU A 3 -19.13 -0.76 15.92
C GLU A 3 -17.86 -0.49 16.74
N LEU A 4 -17.96 -0.41 18.07
CA LEU A 4 -16.80 -0.16 18.94
C LEU A 4 -15.78 -1.29 18.84
N ILE A 5 -16.24 -2.54 18.82
CA ILE A 5 -15.37 -3.71 18.62
C ILE A 5 -14.71 -3.65 17.24
N ALA A 6 -15.47 -3.32 16.20
CA ALA A 6 -14.97 -3.19 14.85
C ALA A 6 -13.90 -2.09 14.72
N ILE A 7 -14.14 -0.92 15.35
CA ILE A 7 -13.15 0.17 15.44
C ILE A 7 -11.89 -0.27 16.19
N ALA A 8 -12.04 -0.97 17.31
CA ALA A 8 -10.91 -1.44 18.11
C ALA A 8 -10.04 -2.43 17.33
N LEU A 9 -10.66 -3.38 16.62
CA LEU A 9 -9.94 -4.32 15.75
C LEU A 9 -9.26 -3.62 14.57
N GLY A 10 -9.97 -2.73 13.88
CA GLY A 10 -9.39 -1.91 12.83
C GLY A 10 -8.24 -1.04 13.34
N GLY A 11 -8.42 -0.40 14.50
CA GLY A 11 -7.43 0.47 15.11
C GLY A 11 -6.14 -0.26 15.51
N SER A 12 -6.25 -1.45 16.10
CA SER A 12 -5.08 -2.26 16.41
C SER A 12 -4.29 -2.66 15.17
N LEU A 13 -4.97 -3.09 14.11
CA LEU A 13 -4.33 -3.39 12.83
C LEU A 13 -3.68 -2.14 12.19
N GLY A 14 -4.38 -1.01 12.21
CA GLY A 14 -3.88 0.25 11.69
C GLY A 14 -2.61 0.72 12.41
N ALA A 15 -2.60 0.67 13.73
CA ALA A 15 -1.45 1.06 14.54
C ALA A 15 -0.22 0.15 14.28
N VAL A 16 -0.41 -1.17 14.21
CA VAL A 16 0.66 -2.13 13.89
C VAL A 16 1.17 -1.88 12.48
N THR A 17 0.28 -1.71 11.50
CA THR A 17 0.67 -1.44 10.10
C THR A 17 1.45 -0.13 9.99
N ARG A 18 1.03 0.94 10.67
CA ARG A 18 1.78 2.20 10.75
C ARG A 18 3.20 1.98 11.27
N PHE A 19 3.34 1.27 12.38
CA PHE A 19 4.64 0.98 12.98
C PHE A 19 5.57 0.25 12.00
N LEU A 20 5.07 -0.79 11.36
CA LEU A 20 5.86 -1.60 10.41
C LEU A 20 6.23 -0.78 9.16
N VAL A 21 5.29 -0.07 8.56
CA VAL A 21 5.51 0.73 7.35
C VAL A 21 6.48 1.88 7.64
N ALA A 22 6.24 2.67 8.70
CA ALA A 22 7.11 3.79 9.03
C ALA A 22 8.55 3.32 9.30
N ASN A 23 8.73 2.26 10.09
CA ASN A 23 10.06 1.73 10.36
C ASN A 23 10.70 1.09 9.11
N GLY A 24 9.93 0.44 8.24
CA GLY A 24 10.42 -0.05 6.95
C GLY A 24 10.98 1.08 6.07
N ILE A 25 10.26 2.20 5.99
CA ILE A 25 10.74 3.39 5.26
C ILE A 25 12.00 3.97 5.92
N TYR A 26 12.04 4.07 7.24
CA TYR A 26 13.24 4.54 7.95
C TYR A 26 14.44 3.61 7.80
N ALA A 27 14.22 2.31 7.69
CA ALA A 27 15.30 1.35 7.45
C ALA A 27 15.95 1.53 6.07
N VAL A 28 15.17 1.94 5.06
CA VAL A 28 15.64 2.14 3.68
C VAL A 28 16.21 3.55 3.48
N LEU A 29 15.50 4.59 3.95
CA LEU A 29 15.82 5.98 3.66
C LEU A 29 16.57 6.69 4.79
N GLY A 30 16.76 6.03 5.93
CA GLY A 30 17.39 6.62 7.12
C GLY A 30 16.41 7.45 7.95
N ARG A 31 16.91 8.14 9.00
CA ARG A 31 16.13 8.93 9.96
C ARG A 31 16.50 10.41 9.97
N SER A 32 17.23 10.89 8.96
CA SER A 32 17.65 12.29 8.89
C SER A 32 16.52 13.29 8.60
N PHE A 33 15.37 12.76 8.16
CA PHE A 33 14.11 13.45 7.91
C PHE A 33 12.95 12.51 8.28
N PRO A 34 11.76 13.00 8.67
CA PRO A 34 10.63 12.14 9.08
C PRO A 34 9.86 11.52 7.91
N GLN A 35 10.57 10.92 6.94
CA GLN A 35 9.97 10.34 5.75
C GLN A 35 9.04 9.16 6.03
N GLY A 36 9.27 8.39 7.10
CA GLY A 36 8.39 7.30 7.49
C GLY A 36 7.00 7.80 7.89
N THR A 37 6.95 8.83 8.74
CA THR A 37 5.71 9.49 9.16
C THR A 37 5.02 10.19 7.98
N LEU A 38 5.79 10.88 7.13
CA LEU A 38 5.27 11.51 5.92
C LEU A 38 4.61 10.48 5.01
N PHE A 39 5.26 9.35 4.75
CA PHE A 39 4.75 8.29 3.89
C PHE A 39 3.43 7.71 4.41
N VAL A 40 3.34 7.35 5.70
CA VAL A 40 2.10 6.79 6.26
C VAL A 40 0.95 7.80 6.23
N ASN A 41 1.24 9.08 6.47
CA ASN A 41 0.22 10.11 6.41
C ASN A 41 -0.26 10.37 4.98
N VAL A 42 0.63 10.44 3.99
CA VAL A 42 0.28 10.64 2.58
C VAL A 42 -0.48 9.42 2.02
N SER A 43 0.03 8.21 2.24
CA SER A 43 -0.63 6.99 1.76
C SER A 43 -1.97 6.76 2.45
N GLY A 44 -2.05 7.01 3.77
CA GLY A 44 -3.31 6.93 4.51
C GLY A 44 -4.32 7.98 4.07
N SER A 45 -3.87 9.20 3.76
CA SER A 45 -4.71 10.27 3.20
C SER A 45 -5.29 9.90 1.84
N PHE A 46 -4.47 9.32 0.95
CA PHE A 46 -4.94 8.81 -0.34
C PHE A 46 -6.00 7.72 -0.15
N LEU A 47 -5.73 6.73 0.69
CA LEU A 47 -6.67 5.65 0.98
C LEU A 47 -7.95 6.16 1.63
N MET A 48 -7.86 7.17 2.51
CA MET A 48 -9.03 7.81 3.11
C MET A 48 -9.94 8.41 2.03
N GLY A 49 -9.38 9.18 1.10
CA GLY A 49 -10.13 9.76 -0.02
C GLY A 49 -10.77 8.70 -0.91
N LEU A 50 -9.98 7.71 -1.32
CA LEU A 50 -10.42 6.61 -2.19
C LEU A 50 -11.54 5.78 -1.54
N LEU A 51 -11.32 5.28 -0.31
CA LEU A 51 -12.25 4.39 0.37
C LEU A 51 -13.51 5.12 0.85
N THR A 52 -13.40 6.40 1.23
CA THR A 52 -14.58 7.22 1.54
C THR A 52 -15.52 7.28 0.34
N GLN A 53 -14.99 7.57 -0.86
CA GLN A 53 -15.79 7.63 -2.08
C GLN A 53 -16.42 6.28 -2.42
N LEU A 54 -15.66 5.21 -2.27
CA LEU A 54 -16.08 3.84 -2.50
C LEU A 54 -17.22 3.42 -1.57
N MET A 55 -17.09 3.71 -0.27
CA MET A 55 -18.05 3.29 0.75
C MET A 55 -19.30 4.16 0.83
N LEU A 56 -19.22 5.43 0.40
CA LEU A 56 -20.37 6.32 0.40
C LEU A 56 -21.28 6.10 -0.80
N GLN A 57 -20.73 5.74 -1.97
CA GLN A 57 -21.49 5.73 -3.21
C GLN A 57 -21.92 4.33 -3.68
N ARG A 58 -21.19 3.27 -3.31
CA ARG A 58 -21.35 1.99 -4.02
C ARG A 58 -21.52 0.75 -3.15
N PHE A 59 -20.87 0.64 -2.02
CA PHE A 59 -21.07 -0.50 -1.16
C PHE A 59 -22.07 -0.18 -0.06
N ALA A 60 -23.19 -0.90 -0.06
CA ALA A 60 -24.10 -0.96 1.10
C ALA A 60 -23.42 -1.71 2.26
N LEU A 61 -22.14 -1.35 2.56
CA LEU A 61 -21.44 -1.88 3.70
C LEU A 61 -22.14 -1.43 4.98
N SER A 62 -22.28 -2.34 5.91
CA SER A 62 -22.82 -1.99 7.21
C SER A 62 -21.96 -0.92 7.89
N VAL A 63 -22.55 -0.17 8.79
CA VAL A 63 -21.89 0.93 9.49
C VAL A 63 -20.66 0.44 10.23
N GLU A 64 -20.67 -0.78 10.74
CA GLU A 64 -19.57 -1.40 11.46
C GLU A 64 -18.33 -1.58 10.60
N TYR A 65 -18.48 -2.04 9.35
CA TYR A 65 -17.31 -2.20 8.44
C TYR A 65 -16.72 -0.85 8.02
N ARG A 66 -17.57 0.14 7.75
CA ARG A 66 -17.11 1.50 7.46
C ARG A 66 -16.35 2.10 8.64
N ALA A 67 -16.88 1.94 9.85
CA ALA A 67 -16.23 2.40 11.07
C ALA A 67 -14.90 1.68 11.33
N ALA A 68 -14.85 0.35 11.13
CA ALA A 68 -13.60 -0.42 11.29
C ALA A 68 -12.50 0.06 10.34
N ILE A 69 -12.83 0.35 9.09
CA ILE A 69 -11.84 0.70 8.07
C ILE A 69 -11.45 2.19 8.16
N LEU A 70 -12.42 3.10 8.13
CA LEU A 70 -12.13 4.53 8.05
C LEU A 70 -11.69 5.09 9.41
N VAL A 71 -12.44 4.79 10.47
CA VAL A 71 -12.16 5.32 11.80
C VAL A 71 -11.10 4.48 12.51
N GLY A 72 -11.26 3.15 12.52
CA GLY A 72 -10.34 2.25 13.17
C GLY A 72 -9.00 2.20 12.43
N PHE A 73 -8.96 1.54 11.28
CA PHE A 73 -7.70 1.26 10.59
C PHE A 73 -7.00 2.53 10.10
N LEU A 74 -7.64 3.34 9.26
CA LEU A 74 -7.00 4.53 8.68
C LEU A 74 -6.75 5.61 9.74
N GLY A 75 -7.67 5.78 10.70
CA GLY A 75 -7.48 6.71 11.80
C GLY A 75 -6.28 6.35 12.69
N ALA A 76 -6.01 5.05 12.90
CA ALA A 76 -4.83 4.60 13.65
C ALA A 76 -3.57 4.46 12.78
N TYR A 77 -3.72 4.25 11.47
CA TYR A 77 -2.60 4.19 10.52
C TYR A 77 -1.94 5.56 10.34
N THR A 78 -2.71 6.64 10.23
CA THR A 78 -2.18 8.01 10.14
C THR A 78 -1.87 8.58 11.52
N THR A 79 -0.99 9.58 11.60
CA THR A 79 -0.62 10.21 12.87
C THR A 79 -0.24 11.67 12.72
N PHE A 80 -0.98 12.55 13.41
CA PHE A 80 -0.61 13.95 13.55
C PHE A 80 0.36 14.15 14.73
N SER A 81 0.21 13.39 15.81
CA SER A 81 1.04 13.56 17.01
C SER A 81 2.51 13.25 16.76
N THR A 82 2.81 12.18 16.02
CA THR A 82 4.20 11.85 15.65
C THR A 82 4.77 12.91 14.72
N PHE A 83 4.02 13.37 13.71
CA PHE A 83 4.41 14.48 12.84
C PHE A 83 4.76 15.75 13.63
N ALA A 84 3.91 16.12 14.60
CA ALA A 84 4.11 17.30 15.41
C ALA A 84 5.37 17.19 16.29
N LEU A 85 5.58 16.03 16.92
CA LEU A 85 6.74 15.76 17.75
C LEU A 85 8.05 15.77 16.93
N GLU A 86 8.08 15.09 15.80
CA GLU A 86 9.24 15.06 14.91
C GLU A 86 9.57 16.45 14.35
N THR A 87 8.55 17.25 14.05
CA THR A 87 8.74 18.65 13.61
C THR A 87 9.36 19.50 14.72
N LEU A 88 8.89 19.33 15.96
CA LEU A 88 9.44 20.06 17.11
C LEU A 88 10.90 19.68 17.35
N PHE A 89 11.24 18.41 17.28
CA PHE A 89 12.64 17.97 17.41
C PHE A 89 13.54 18.55 16.33
N LEU A 90 13.08 18.66 15.08
CA LEU A 90 13.83 19.33 14.03
C LEU A 90 14.06 20.84 14.33
N PHE A 91 13.10 21.51 14.99
CA PHE A 91 13.29 22.89 15.45
C PHE A 91 14.32 22.96 16.58
N GLU A 92 14.23 22.07 17.57
CA GLU A 92 15.16 22.01 18.70
C GLU A 92 16.60 21.69 18.26
N GLU A 93 16.77 20.87 17.24
CA GLU A 93 18.07 20.56 16.62
C GLU A 93 18.61 21.72 15.75
N GLY A 94 17.87 22.81 15.61
CA GLY A 94 18.25 23.93 14.74
C GLY A 94 18.09 23.63 13.24
N SER A 95 17.50 22.51 12.86
CA SER A 95 17.26 22.10 11.48
C SER A 95 16.00 22.77 10.89
N LEU A 96 15.97 24.10 10.91
CA LEU A 96 14.79 24.92 10.54
C LEU A 96 14.23 24.58 9.17
N LEU A 97 15.08 24.43 8.16
CA LEU A 97 14.65 24.09 6.81
C LEU A 97 13.94 22.74 6.77
N LYS A 98 14.45 21.74 7.47
CA LYS A 98 13.80 20.41 7.54
C LYS A 98 12.46 20.49 8.28
N ALA A 99 12.36 21.26 9.35
CA ALA A 99 11.11 21.45 10.08
C ALA A 99 10.04 22.11 9.19
N PHE A 100 10.39 23.19 8.48
CA PHE A 100 9.48 23.84 7.52
C PHE A 100 9.11 22.92 6.37
N LEU A 101 10.06 22.17 5.80
CA LEU A 101 9.79 21.19 4.75
C LEU A 101 8.86 20.08 5.24
N ASN A 102 9.04 19.59 6.48
CA ASN A 102 8.15 18.57 7.04
C ASN A 102 6.72 19.09 7.16
N ILE A 103 6.52 20.33 7.65
CA ILE A 103 5.20 20.94 7.72
C ILE A 103 4.60 21.10 6.32
N PHE A 104 5.35 21.74 5.41
CA PHE A 104 4.86 22.03 4.07
C PHE A 104 4.50 20.76 3.29
N LEU A 105 5.43 19.79 3.23
CA LEU A 105 5.21 18.54 2.50
C LEU A 105 4.08 17.72 3.12
N SER A 106 4.00 17.63 4.45
CA SER A 106 2.92 16.88 5.10
C SER A 106 1.55 17.47 4.77
N VAL A 107 1.39 18.79 4.87
CA VAL A 107 0.11 19.45 4.58
C VAL A 107 -0.24 19.34 3.10
N VAL A 108 0.68 19.75 2.22
CA VAL A 108 0.41 19.80 0.78
C VAL A 108 0.19 18.41 0.20
N LEU A 109 1.08 17.46 0.52
CA LEU A 109 0.98 16.10 -0.05
C LEU A 109 -0.21 15.33 0.52
N CYS A 110 -0.56 15.48 1.81
CA CYS A 110 -1.75 14.82 2.36
C CYS A 110 -3.04 15.38 1.76
N LEU A 111 -3.16 16.71 1.61
CA LEU A 111 -4.33 17.31 0.95
C LEU A 111 -4.43 16.89 -0.52
N ALA A 112 -3.33 16.91 -1.25
CA ALA A 112 -3.29 16.44 -2.64
C ALA A 112 -3.64 14.95 -2.72
N ALA A 113 -3.13 14.12 -1.81
CA ALA A 113 -3.39 12.69 -1.77
C ALA A 113 -4.87 12.37 -1.49
N VAL A 114 -5.50 13.05 -0.52
CA VAL A 114 -6.96 12.93 -0.27
C VAL A 114 -7.75 13.33 -1.50
N TRP A 115 -7.43 14.50 -2.08
CA TRP A 115 -8.12 14.98 -3.28
C TRP A 115 -7.98 14.00 -4.45
N PHE A 116 -6.77 13.52 -4.70
CA PHE A 116 -6.51 12.53 -5.74
C PHE A 116 -7.24 11.22 -5.49
N GLY A 117 -7.25 10.74 -4.23
CA GLY A 117 -8.02 9.55 -3.83
C GLY A 117 -9.53 9.71 -4.08
N LEU A 118 -10.10 10.87 -3.74
CA LEU A 118 -11.50 11.19 -4.01
C LEU A 118 -11.81 11.24 -5.52
N VAL A 119 -10.97 11.93 -6.29
CA VAL A 119 -11.13 12.04 -7.75
C VAL A 119 -11.02 10.66 -8.38
N TRP A 120 -10.00 9.91 -8.02
CA TRP A 120 -9.79 8.57 -8.56
C TRP A 120 -10.91 7.60 -8.17
N GLY A 121 -11.37 7.67 -6.91
CA GLY A 121 -12.54 6.92 -6.46
C GLY A 121 -13.78 7.25 -7.28
N ARG A 122 -14.01 8.53 -7.59
CA ARG A 122 -15.13 8.95 -8.46
C ARG A 122 -15.00 8.39 -9.88
N THR A 123 -13.84 8.54 -10.51
CA THR A 123 -13.62 8.09 -11.90
C THR A 123 -13.70 6.58 -12.04
N ILE A 124 -13.12 5.82 -11.11
CA ILE A 124 -13.17 4.34 -11.13
C ILE A 124 -14.61 3.83 -10.96
N PHE A 125 -15.42 4.51 -10.13
CA PHE A 125 -16.72 3.99 -9.73
C PHE A 125 -17.92 4.67 -10.40
N THR A 126 -17.74 5.77 -11.13
CA THR A 126 -18.80 6.41 -11.93
C THR A 126 -18.88 5.89 -13.37
N ASN A 127 -17.78 5.38 -13.91
CA ASN A 127 -17.79 4.75 -15.23
C ASN A 127 -17.97 3.25 -15.04
N ASP A 128 -18.98 2.66 -15.64
CA ASP A 128 -19.44 1.27 -15.77
C ASP A 128 -18.46 0.08 -15.47
N ILE A 129 -17.34 0.35 -14.79
CA ILE A 129 -16.44 -0.68 -14.26
C ILE A 129 -17.14 -1.50 -13.16
N TYR A 130 -18.19 -0.96 -12.57
CA TYR A 130 -18.90 -1.55 -11.42
C TYR A 130 -19.69 -2.82 -11.71
N PRO A 131 -20.43 -2.98 -12.85
CA PRO A 131 -21.03 -4.27 -13.18
C PRO A 131 -19.99 -5.38 -13.18
N TRP A 132 -18.77 -5.02 -13.46
CA TRP A 132 -17.62 -5.84 -13.61
C TRP A 132 -16.92 -6.22 -12.28
N LEU A 133 -16.80 -5.30 -11.32
CA LEU A 133 -16.32 -5.58 -9.97
C LEU A 133 -17.29 -6.45 -9.15
N GLY A 134 -18.60 -6.38 -9.44
CA GLY A 134 -19.63 -7.12 -8.71
C GLY A 134 -19.85 -8.55 -9.16
N HIS A 135 -19.67 -8.86 -10.44
CA HIS A 135 -20.08 -10.15 -11.01
C HIS A 135 -19.11 -10.80 -12.01
N GLY A 136 -17.95 -10.23 -12.28
CA GLY A 136 -17.08 -10.73 -13.36
C GLY A 136 -15.59 -10.77 -13.06
N LEU A 137 -15.11 -10.31 -11.89
CA LEU A 137 -13.69 -10.40 -11.55
C LEU A 137 -13.31 -11.85 -11.25
N PRO A 138 -12.28 -12.37 -11.91
CA PRO A 138 -11.72 -13.68 -11.59
C PRO A 138 -10.89 -13.58 -10.29
N TYR A 139 -11.56 -13.39 -9.15
CA TYR A 139 -10.90 -13.27 -7.85
C TYR A 139 -9.95 -14.43 -7.56
N ALA A 140 -10.31 -15.63 -8.02
CA ALA A 140 -9.46 -16.81 -7.88
C ALA A 140 -8.14 -16.66 -8.65
N ASP A 141 -8.19 -16.14 -9.87
CA ASP A 141 -6.99 -15.92 -10.69
C ASP A 141 -6.12 -14.78 -10.12
N MET A 142 -6.75 -13.72 -9.61
CA MET A 142 -6.03 -12.64 -8.92
C MET A 142 -5.37 -13.13 -7.64
N ALA A 143 -6.07 -13.90 -6.81
CA ALA A 143 -5.52 -14.50 -5.61
C ALA A 143 -4.37 -15.45 -5.94
N LEU A 144 -4.52 -16.27 -6.98
CA LEU A 144 -3.46 -17.17 -7.44
C LEU A 144 -2.22 -16.42 -7.91
N ALA A 145 -2.40 -15.32 -8.66
CA ALA A 145 -1.29 -14.47 -9.11
C ALA A 145 -0.55 -13.83 -7.93
N LEU A 146 -1.28 -13.36 -6.91
CA LEU A 146 -0.67 -12.80 -5.70
C LEU A 146 0.08 -13.85 -4.88
N VAL A 147 -0.47 -15.06 -4.73
CA VAL A 147 0.20 -16.17 -4.05
C VAL A 147 1.47 -16.58 -4.82
N ALA A 148 1.39 -16.67 -6.15
CA ALA A 148 2.55 -16.97 -6.98
C ALA A 148 3.63 -15.91 -6.86
N ALA A 149 3.26 -14.62 -6.87
CA ALA A 149 4.18 -13.50 -6.66
C ALA A 149 4.88 -13.56 -5.29
N PHE A 150 4.13 -13.90 -4.24
CA PHE A 150 4.65 -14.06 -2.89
C PHE A 150 5.68 -15.20 -2.81
N LEU A 151 5.34 -16.37 -3.35
CA LEU A 151 6.24 -17.52 -3.36
C LEU A 151 7.50 -17.26 -4.19
N LEU A 152 7.36 -16.62 -5.36
CA LEU A 152 8.49 -16.24 -6.19
C LEU A 152 9.40 -15.22 -5.49
N ALA A 153 8.84 -14.27 -4.72
CA ALA A 153 9.63 -13.32 -3.95
C ALA A 153 10.44 -14.03 -2.84
N ILE A 154 9.85 -15.00 -2.15
CA ILE A 154 10.56 -15.83 -1.16
C ILE A 154 11.71 -16.59 -1.85
N LEU A 155 11.44 -17.26 -2.96
CA LEU A 155 12.45 -18.03 -3.70
C LEU A 155 13.57 -17.13 -4.24
N ALA A 156 13.21 -15.96 -4.76
CA ALA A 156 14.17 -14.97 -5.23
C ALA A 156 15.09 -14.49 -4.09
N GLU A 157 14.53 -14.22 -2.90
CA GLU A 157 15.32 -13.84 -1.73
C GLU A 157 16.30 -14.93 -1.34
N PHE A 158 15.87 -16.19 -1.27
CA PHE A 158 16.76 -17.32 -1.01
C PHE A 158 17.89 -17.43 -2.04
N ALA A 159 17.59 -17.28 -3.32
CA ALA A 159 18.59 -17.34 -4.39
C ALA A 159 19.59 -16.18 -4.31
N LEU A 160 19.10 -14.95 -4.07
CA LEU A 160 19.90 -13.74 -3.99
C LEU A 160 20.80 -13.71 -2.76
N LEU A 161 20.33 -14.24 -1.61
CA LEU A 161 21.13 -14.40 -0.40
C LEU A 161 22.24 -15.44 -0.60
N ARG A 162 21.95 -16.51 -1.32
CA ARG A 162 22.93 -17.59 -1.58
C ARG A 162 24.07 -17.16 -2.52
N ILE A 163 23.80 -16.23 -3.45
CA ILE A 163 24.74 -15.81 -4.50
C ILE A 163 25.54 -14.55 -4.10
N ASN A 164 25.28 -13.95 -2.93
CA ASN A 164 25.93 -12.73 -2.43
C ASN A 164 25.90 -11.53 -3.40
N PHE A 165 24.76 -11.28 -4.03
CA PHE A 165 24.58 -10.10 -4.86
C PHE A 165 24.66 -8.80 -4.04
N THR A 166 25.16 -7.74 -4.68
CA THR A 166 25.15 -6.40 -4.08
C THR A 166 23.71 -5.91 -3.86
N PRO A 167 23.48 -5.01 -2.88
CA PRO A 167 22.14 -4.47 -2.63
C PRO A 167 21.49 -3.85 -3.85
N GLU A 168 22.28 -3.18 -4.70
CA GLU A 168 21.80 -2.53 -5.93
C GLU A 168 21.29 -3.57 -6.93
N LEU A 169 22.03 -4.66 -7.11
CA LEU A 169 21.65 -5.72 -8.04
C LEU A 169 20.42 -6.48 -7.54
N ARG A 170 20.26 -6.66 -6.22
CA ARG A 170 19.05 -7.20 -5.62
C ARG A 170 17.84 -6.31 -5.92
N ALA A 171 17.97 -4.99 -5.74
CA ALA A 171 16.93 -4.03 -6.06
C ALA A 171 16.48 -4.13 -7.54
N VAL A 172 17.44 -4.23 -8.47
CA VAL A 172 17.14 -4.41 -9.91
C VAL A 172 16.36 -5.71 -10.14
N VAL A 173 16.77 -6.82 -9.55
CA VAL A 173 16.07 -8.11 -9.68
C VAL A 173 14.63 -8.02 -9.16
N TYR A 174 14.40 -7.37 -8.02
CA TYR A 174 13.04 -7.18 -7.48
C TYR A 174 12.18 -6.29 -8.36
N ILE A 175 12.74 -5.19 -8.90
CA ILE A 175 12.02 -4.30 -9.81
C ILE A 175 11.64 -5.06 -11.10
N LEU A 176 12.54 -5.85 -11.66
CA LEU A 176 12.27 -6.67 -12.83
C LEU A 176 11.21 -7.75 -12.55
N LEU A 177 11.33 -8.46 -11.42
CA LEU A 177 10.36 -9.47 -11.02
C LEU A 177 8.97 -8.86 -10.83
N LEU A 178 8.89 -7.73 -10.13
CA LEU A 178 7.65 -6.99 -9.93
C LEU A 178 7.06 -6.51 -11.26
N GLY A 179 7.89 -5.96 -12.15
CA GLY A 179 7.47 -5.48 -13.46
C GLY A 179 6.89 -6.60 -14.31
N VAL A 180 7.60 -7.73 -14.42
CA VAL A 180 7.14 -8.90 -15.18
C VAL A 180 5.84 -9.46 -14.60
N LEU A 181 5.73 -9.61 -13.28
CA LEU A 181 4.52 -10.13 -12.64
C LEU A 181 3.32 -9.19 -12.83
N THR A 182 3.53 -7.88 -12.67
CA THR A 182 2.48 -6.88 -12.84
C THR A 182 1.98 -6.82 -14.28
N ILE A 183 2.90 -6.81 -15.25
CA ILE A 183 2.55 -6.78 -16.68
C ILE A 183 1.85 -8.07 -17.07
N SER A 184 2.40 -9.24 -16.71
CA SER A 184 1.82 -10.54 -17.09
C SER A 184 0.43 -10.73 -16.49
N SER A 185 0.22 -10.40 -15.20
CA SER A 185 -1.09 -10.51 -14.55
C SER A 185 -2.11 -9.54 -15.15
N THR A 186 -1.68 -8.32 -15.51
CA THR A 186 -2.55 -7.33 -16.16
C THR A 186 -2.94 -7.77 -17.57
N LEU A 187 -1.97 -8.29 -18.38
CA LEU A 187 -2.24 -8.78 -19.72
C LEU A 187 -3.13 -10.04 -19.69
N TRP A 188 -2.87 -10.96 -18.78
CA TRP A 188 -3.72 -12.15 -18.58
C TRP A 188 -5.15 -11.75 -18.24
N LEU A 189 -5.31 -10.83 -17.30
CA LEU A 189 -6.61 -10.33 -16.91
C LEU A 189 -7.31 -9.60 -18.06
N ALA A 190 -6.58 -8.74 -18.78
CA ALA A 190 -7.08 -8.05 -19.96
C ALA A 190 -7.51 -9.03 -21.06
N PHE A 191 -6.73 -10.08 -21.32
CA PHE A 191 -7.07 -11.14 -22.28
C PHE A 191 -8.34 -11.88 -21.88
N LYS A 192 -8.44 -12.31 -20.62
CA LYS A 192 -9.62 -13.03 -20.11
C LYS A 192 -10.90 -12.18 -20.13
N LEU A 193 -10.75 -10.87 -20.10
CA LEU A 193 -11.83 -9.89 -20.11
C LEU A 193 -12.06 -9.26 -21.49
N SER A 194 -11.28 -9.63 -22.53
CA SER A 194 -11.40 -9.11 -23.88
C SER A 194 -12.75 -9.39 -24.54
N GLU A 195 -13.55 -10.30 -24.01
CA GLU A 195 -14.94 -10.53 -24.39
C GLU A 195 -15.91 -9.41 -23.93
N ILE A 196 -15.45 -8.55 -23.02
CA ILE A 196 -16.20 -7.42 -22.48
C ILE A 196 -15.54 -6.15 -23.04
N ARG A 197 -16.31 -5.24 -23.63
CA ARG A 197 -15.79 -3.98 -24.22
C ARG A 197 -14.94 -3.23 -23.21
N PHE A 198 -13.62 -3.20 -23.42
CA PHE A 198 -12.64 -2.54 -22.55
C PHE A 198 -12.35 -1.11 -23.02
N GLU A 199 -12.51 -0.15 -22.12
CA GLU A 199 -11.95 1.18 -22.25
C GLU A 199 -10.56 1.24 -21.63
N LEU A 200 -9.66 2.05 -22.20
CA LEU A 200 -8.27 2.24 -21.76
C LEU A 200 -8.15 2.53 -20.24
N HIS A 201 -9.12 3.26 -19.69
CA HIS A 201 -9.19 3.57 -18.25
C HIS A 201 -9.33 2.33 -17.37
N GLY A 202 -10.05 1.31 -17.82
CA GLY A 202 -10.18 0.03 -17.11
C GLY A 202 -8.85 -0.71 -17.01
N LEU A 203 -8.09 -0.77 -18.11
CA LEU A 203 -6.76 -1.38 -18.14
C LEU A 203 -5.78 -0.68 -17.21
N LEU A 204 -5.76 0.66 -17.23
CA LEU A 204 -4.90 1.45 -16.34
C LEU A 204 -5.24 1.25 -14.86
N SER A 205 -6.53 1.13 -14.53
CA SER A 205 -6.96 0.87 -13.15
C SER A 205 -6.54 -0.51 -12.68
N ILE A 206 -6.69 -1.55 -13.50
CA ILE A 206 -6.24 -2.92 -13.21
C ILE A 206 -4.73 -2.97 -13.04
N PHE A 207 -4.00 -2.31 -13.95
CA PHE A 207 -2.55 -2.22 -13.85
C PHE A 207 -2.11 -1.56 -12.54
N ALA A 208 -2.73 -0.43 -12.16
CA ALA A 208 -2.41 0.28 -10.93
C ALA A 208 -2.72 -0.56 -9.68
N ILE A 209 -3.87 -1.25 -9.64
CA ILE A 209 -4.24 -2.13 -8.54
C ILE A 209 -3.23 -3.29 -8.44
N ASN A 210 -2.93 -3.97 -9.53
CA ASN A 210 -1.97 -5.06 -9.56
C ASN A 210 -0.56 -4.61 -9.15
N ALA A 211 -0.13 -3.42 -9.58
CA ALA A 211 1.16 -2.86 -9.19
C ALA A 211 1.23 -2.61 -7.68
N LEU A 212 0.21 -1.98 -7.09
CA LEU A 212 0.16 -1.70 -5.66
C LEU A 212 0.15 -2.98 -4.81
N PHE A 213 -0.73 -3.93 -5.13
CA PHE A 213 -0.77 -5.21 -4.42
C PHE A 213 0.48 -6.05 -4.69
N GLY A 214 1.01 -6.03 -5.91
CA GLY A 214 2.24 -6.72 -6.27
C GLY A 214 3.44 -6.22 -5.47
N VAL A 215 3.61 -4.90 -5.31
CA VAL A 215 4.66 -4.32 -4.46
C VAL A 215 4.54 -4.81 -3.03
N ALA A 216 3.34 -4.73 -2.44
CA ALA A 216 3.11 -5.16 -1.06
C ALA A 216 3.43 -6.64 -0.86
N VAL A 217 2.98 -7.49 -1.79
CA VAL A 217 3.14 -8.94 -1.72
C VAL A 217 4.61 -9.35 -1.94
N VAL A 218 5.30 -8.74 -2.91
CA VAL A 218 6.72 -8.99 -3.14
C VAL A 218 7.54 -8.56 -1.92
N TRP A 219 7.25 -7.39 -1.35
CA TRP A 219 7.92 -6.91 -0.15
C TRP A 219 7.71 -7.85 1.06
N LEU A 220 6.49 -8.31 1.30
CA LEU A 220 6.20 -9.30 2.33
C LEU A 220 6.94 -10.63 2.07
N GLY A 221 6.98 -11.07 0.82
CA GLY A 221 7.71 -12.28 0.42
C GLY A 221 9.20 -12.20 0.71
N THR A 222 9.82 -11.03 0.44
CA THR A 222 11.24 -10.81 0.75
C THR A 222 11.51 -10.79 2.26
N LEU A 223 10.63 -10.19 3.05
CA LEU A 223 10.75 -10.21 4.51
C LEU A 223 10.69 -11.65 5.07
N VAL A 224 9.73 -12.43 4.60
CA VAL A 224 9.58 -13.83 5.01
C VAL A 224 10.78 -14.67 4.53
N GLY A 225 11.23 -14.47 3.31
CA GLY A 225 12.41 -15.14 2.75
C GLY A 225 13.67 -14.87 3.56
N ASN A 226 13.91 -13.61 3.92
CA ASN A 226 15.04 -13.20 4.74
C ASN A 226 14.95 -13.78 6.16
N TRP A 227 13.79 -13.74 6.78
CA TRP A 227 13.56 -14.34 8.09
C TRP A 227 13.80 -15.84 8.10
N LEU A 228 13.32 -16.58 7.10
CA LEU A 228 13.54 -18.01 6.94
C LEU A 228 15.03 -18.34 6.72
N TRP A 229 15.76 -17.50 5.96
CA TRP A 229 17.20 -17.64 5.76
C TRP A 229 17.96 -17.51 7.07
N GLN A 230 17.61 -16.52 7.90
CA GLN A 230 18.24 -16.33 9.21
C GLN A 230 18.03 -17.54 10.13
N LEU A 231 16.83 -18.15 10.10
CA LEU A 231 16.55 -19.37 10.87
C LEU A 231 17.41 -20.56 10.41
N ASN A 232 17.75 -20.66 9.12
CA ASN A 232 18.62 -21.70 8.59
C ASN A 232 20.10 -21.50 8.93
N LEU A 233 20.53 -20.26 9.21
CA LEU A 233 21.91 -19.96 9.65
C LEU A 233 22.11 -20.20 11.15
N LEU A 234 21.03 -20.37 11.92
CA LEU A 234 21.06 -20.68 13.36
C LEU A 234 21.02 -22.20 13.65
N ARG A 235 20.97 -23.04 12.63
CA ARG A 235 21.12 -24.49 12.70
C ARG A 235 22.46 -24.90 12.13
#